data_ad116bc17ed6be47d4b1c729b82d8f1f
#
_entry.id   ad116bc17ed6be47d4b1c729b82d8f1f
#
_cell.length_a   1.000
_cell.length_b   1.000
_cell.length_c   1.000
_cell.angle_alpha   90.00
_cell.angle_beta   90.00
_cell.angle_gamma   90.00
#
_symmetry.space_group_name_H-M   'P 1'
#
loop_
_entity.id
_entity.type
_entity.pdbx_description
1 polymer ?
#
loop_
_entity_poly.entity_id
_entity_poly.type
_entity_poly.pdbx_seq_one_letter_code
_entity_poly.pdbx_strand_id
1 'polypeptide(L)'
;MLEILYQDEYIIAINKPSGLLVHKSFYARDAKVYAIQELRNQIGGQHVYPIHRLDRKTSGVLLFALDKDVLKIMNDRFATREVEKKYLAILRGWSPEELTIDYDLTNDDGITQNAITYFHRLQTTEIELEFNNKSTSRYCLVEAIPETGRMHQLRKHFKHIFHPILGSRPHGCNKQNKLWLENFELKGMMLHAHQLIFNHPITNEPLILNAKINEEFSRVGTILNLDLNTYESNINL
;
A
#
# COMPACT_ATOMS: atom_id res chain seq x y z
N MET A 1 0.45 15.05 -13.45
CA MET A 1 -0.73 14.22 -13.79
C MET A 1 -0.62 12.88 -13.07
N LEU A 2 -1.74 12.33 -12.60
CA LEU A 2 -1.81 11.00 -12.00
C LEU A 2 -1.87 9.95 -13.13
N GLU A 3 -1.18 8.84 -12.95
CA GLU A 3 -1.25 7.70 -13.86
C GLU A 3 -2.61 7.01 -13.68
N ILE A 4 -3.43 6.98 -14.75
CA ILE A 4 -4.72 6.28 -14.78
C ILE A 4 -4.43 4.83 -15.18
N LEU A 5 -4.88 3.88 -14.35
CA LEU A 5 -4.75 2.45 -14.57
C LEU A 5 -5.96 1.87 -15.31
N TYR A 6 -7.14 2.44 -15.02
CA TYR A 6 -8.40 2.05 -15.61
C TYR A 6 -9.40 3.21 -15.52
N GLN A 7 -10.26 3.34 -16.53
CA GLN A 7 -11.38 4.29 -16.52
C GLN A 7 -12.49 3.82 -17.44
N ASP A 8 -13.73 3.90 -16.94
CA ASP A 8 -14.96 3.78 -17.72
C ASP A 8 -15.99 4.83 -17.29
N GLU A 9 -17.28 4.59 -17.51
CA GLU A 9 -18.37 5.49 -17.12
C GLU A 9 -18.65 5.47 -15.60
N TYR A 10 -18.19 4.43 -14.86
CA TYR A 10 -18.61 4.11 -13.49
C TYR A 10 -17.49 4.25 -12.48
N ILE A 11 -16.29 3.86 -12.86
CA ILE A 11 -15.13 3.82 -11.98
C ILE A 11 -13.87 4.36 -12.64
N ILE A 12 -12.96 4.88 -11.82
CA ILE A 12 -11.61 5.26 -12.25
C ILE A 12 -10.59 4.82 -11.20
N ALA A 13 -9.49 4.22 -11.65
CA ALA A 13 -8.38 3.80 -10.81
C ALA A 13 -7.09 4.50 -11.22
N ILE A 14 -6.30 4.87 -10.22
CA ILE A 14 -4.99 5.50 -10.42
C ILE A 14 -3.89 4.72 -9.73
N ASN A 15 -2.66 4.84 -10.24
CA ASN A 15 -1.45 4.52 -9.49
C ASN A 15 -1.11 5.72 -8.58
N LYS A 16 -1.55 5.69 -7.33
CA LYS A 16 -1.30 6.77 -6.38
C LYS A 16 0.20 6.86 -6.06
N PRO A 17 0.85 7.98 -6.25
CA PRO A 17 2.25 8.14 -5.85
C PRO A 17 2.38 8.15 -4.31
N SER A 18 3.56 7.72 -3.82
CA SER A 18 3.93 7.88 -2.41
C SER A 18 4.00 9.36 -2.04
N GLY A 19 3.58 9.70 -0.83
CA GLY A 19 3.59 11.08 -0.33
C GLY A 19 2.29 11.86 -0.58
N LEU A 20 1.45 11.46 -1.55
CA LEU A 20 0.17 12.09 -1.84
C LEU A 20 -0.93 11.59 -0.91
N LEU A 21 -1.67 12.50 -0.29
CA LEU A 21 -2.88 12.19 0.48
C LEU A 21 -4.07 11.92 -0.44
N VAL A 22 -4.98 11.03 -0.02
CA VAL A 22 -6.22 10.76 -0.76
C VAL A 22 -7.17 11.95 -0.70
N HIS A 23 -7.42 12.47 0.51
CA HIS A 23 -8.29 13.61 0.79
C HIS A 23 -7.70 14.49 1.89
N LYS A 24 -8.27 15.68 2.09
CA LYS A 24 -7.89 16.58 3.17
C LYS A 24 -8.04 15.88 4.53
N SER A 25 -6.98 15.91 5.33
CA SER A 25 -6.96 15.34 6.67
C SER A 25 -6.67 16.41 7.71
N PHE A 26 -7.35 16.35 8.84
CA PHE A 26 -7.11 17.26 9.95
C PHE A 26 -5.67 17.16 10.49
N TYR A 27 -5.07 15.98 10.38
CA TYR A 27 -3.71 15.68 10.87
C TYR A 27 -2.57 16.07 9.89
N ALA A 28 -2.90 16.49 8.67
CA ALA A 28 -1.91 16.86 7.66
C ALA A 28 -2.23 18.24 7.05
N ARG A 29 -2.19 19.25 7.90
CA ARG A 29 -2.51 20.65 7.53
C ARG A 29 -1.50 21.26 6.56
N ASP A 30 -0.31 20.67 6.47
CA ASP A 30 0.77 21.05 5.54
C ASP A 30 0.51 20.65 4.09
N ALA A 31 -0.39 19.69 3.86
CA ALA A 31 -0.69 19.22 2.52
C ALA A 31 -1.61 20.20 1.78
N LYS A 32 -1.14 20.64 0.61
CA LYS A 32 -1.89 21.54 -0.29
C LYS A 32 -2.55 20.79 -1.45
N VAL A 33 -2.13 19.55 -1.69
CA VAL A 33 -2.52 18.73 -2.85
C VAL A 33 -3.03 17.38 -2.38
N TYR A 34 -4.13 16.92 -2.99
CA TYR A 34 -4.80 15.67 -2.66
C TYR A 34 -5.17 14.91 -3.93
N ALA A 35 -5.13 13.57 -3.89
CA ALA A 35 -5.46 12.73 -5.04
C ALA A 35 -6.85 13.03 -5.63
N ILE A 36 -7.86 13.23 -4.78
CA ILE A 36 -9.22 13.61 -5.22
C ILE A 36 -9.19 14.89 -6.07
N GLN A 37 -8.48 15.92 -5.61
CA GLN A 37 -8.46 17.23 -6.29
C GLN A 37 -7.67 17.15 -7.61
N GLU A 38 -6.49 16.52 -7.58
CA GLU A 38 -5.69 16.32 -8.77
C GLU A 38 -6.42 15.51 -9.85
N LEU A 39 -7.09 14.40 -9.42
CA LEU A 39 -7.84 13.57 -10.33
C LEU A 39 -9.03 14.32 -10.94
N ARG A 40 -9.81 15.06 -10.14
CA ARG A 40 -10.91 15.91 -10.63
C ARG A 40 -10.44 16.91 -11.67
N ASN A 41 -9.34 17.61 -11.39
CA ASN A 41 -8.77 18.58 -12.32
C ASN A 41 -8.34 17.91 -13.63
N GLN A 42 -7.78 16.71 -13.54
CA GLN A 42 -7.28 15.95 -14.69
C GLN A 42 -8.39 15.46 -15.62
N ILE A 43 -9.57 15.11 -15.05
CA ILE A 43 -10.72 14.58 -15.81
C ILE A 43 -11.80 15.64 -16.08
N GLY A 44 -11.43 16.92 -16.15
CA GLY A 44 -12.34 18.00 -16.55
C GLY A 44 -13.31 18.47 -15.47
N GLY A 45 -13.02 18.27 -14.20
CA GLY A 45 -13.83 18.73 -13.07
C GLY A 45 -14.90 17.74 -12.60
N GLN A 46 -15.00 16.55 -13.20
CA GLN A 46 -15.94 15.52 -12.79
C GLN A 46 -15.73 15.11 -11.33
N HIS A 47 -16.81 14.94 -10.58
CA HIS A 47 -16.73 14.47 -9.20
C HIS A 47 -16.26 13.01 -9.14
N VAL A 48 -15.29 12.73 -8.24
CA VAL A 48 -14.83 11.37 -7.93
C VAL A 48 -15.02 11.11 -6.45
N TYR A 49 -15.38 9.88 -6.12
CA TYR A 49 -15.66 9.41 -4.76
C TYR A 49 -14.70 8.29 -4.41
N PRO A 50 -13.77 8.47 -3.44
CA PRO A 50 -12.83 7.41 -3.09
C PRO A 50 -13.58 6.24 -2.46
N ILE A 51 -13.43 5.04 -3.03
CA ILE A 51 -14.06 3.81 -2.53
C ILE A 51 -13.27 3.28 -1.33
N HIS A 52 -11.95 3.42 -1.36
CA HIS A 52 -11.06 3.07 -0.26
C HIS A 52 -9.96 4.11 -0.10
N ARG A 53 -9.10 3.90 0.87
CA ARG A 53 -7.97 4.81 1.12
C ARG A 53 -6.66 4.08 1.22
N LEU A 54 -5.59 4.77 0.85
CA LEU A 54 -4.20 4.40 1.13
C LEU A 54 -3.57 5.43 2.07
N ASP A 55 -2.62 5.01 2.88
CA ASP A 55 -1.83 5.93 3.70
C ASP A 55 -1.07 6.93 2.79
N ARG A 56 -0.71 8.09 3.34
CA ARG A 56 0.04 9.11 2.59
C ARG A 56 1.27 8.52 1.90
N LYS A 57 2.05 7.67 2.60
CA LYS A 57 3.29 7.08 2.11
C LYS A 57 3.12 5.76 1.36
N THR A 58 1.94 5.17 1.34
CA THR A 58 1.63 3.99 0.54
C THR A 58 1.33 4.42 -0.89
N SER A 59 1.96 3.78 -1.86
CA SER A 59 1.69 3.95 -3.29
C SER A 59 0.83 2.81 -3.84
N GLY A 60 0.38 2.91 -5.09
CA GLY A 60 -0.30 1.85 -5.81
C GLY A 60 -1.78 2.11 -6.09
N VAL A 61 -2.52 1.05 -6.39
CA VAL A 61 -3.91 1.11 -6.86
C VAL A 61 -4.81 1.85 -5.87
N LEU A 62 -5.43 2.92 -6.34
CA LEU A 62 -6.46 3.66 -5.62
C LEU A 62 -7.68 3.82 -6.52
N LEU A 63 -8.82 3.28 -6.08
CA LEU A 63 -10.07 3.20 -6.84
C LEU A 63 -11.07 4.27 -6.38
N PHE A 64 -11.74 4.88 -7.36
CA PHE A 64 -12.81 5.86 -7.16
C PHE A 64 -14.07 5.45 -7.94
N ALA A 65 -15.23 5.76 -7.39
CA ALA A 65 -16.48 5.77 -8.12
C ALA A 65 -16.71 7.13 -8.79
N LEU A 66 -17.39 7.14 -9.94
CA LEU A 66 -17.75 8.35 -10.68
C LEU A 66 -19.15 8.85 -10.32
N ASP A 67 -19.94 8.02 -9.63
CA ASP A 67 -21.23 8.39 -9.06
C ASP A 67 -21.46 7.78 -7.66
N LYS A 68 -22.56 8.18 -6.98
CA LYS A 68 -22.85 7.75 -5.61
C LYS A 68 -23.45 6.35 -5.50
N ASP A 69 -24.14 5.88 -6.53
CA ASP A 69 -24.77 4.56 -6.52
C ASP A 69 -23.69 3.49 -6.69
N VAL A 70 -22.73 3.71 -7.59
CA VAL A 70 -21.53 2.89 -7.73
C VAL A 70 -20.67 2.91 -6.45
N LEU A 71 -20.52 4.07 -5.81
CA LEU A 71 -19.84 4.17 -4.51
C LEU A 71 -20.49 3.24 -3.47
N LYS A 72 -21.83 3.25 -3.39
CA LYS A 72 -22.56 2.40 -2.44
C LYS A 72 -22.34 0.92 -2.72
N ILE A 73 -22.49 0.49 -3.99
CA ILE A 73 -22.23 -0.91 -4.40
C ILE A 73 -20.81 -1.35 -4.00
N MET A 74 -19.83 -0.53 -4.32
CA MET A 74 -18.43 -0.88 -4.04
C MET A 74 -18.12 -0.86 -2.53
N ASN A 75 -18.70 0.06 -1.76
CA ASN A 75 -18.55 0.04 -0.30
C ASN A 75 -19.11 -1.24 0.32
N ASP A 76 -20.26 -1.72 -0.17
CA ASP A 76 -20.84 -2.99 0.27
C ASP A 76 -19.91 -4.16 -0.06
N ARG A 77 -19.34 -4.22 -1.26
CA ARG A 77 -18.36 -5.26 -1.64
C ARG A 77 -17.07 -5.22 -0.82
N PHE A 78 -16.58 -4.03 -0.46
CA PHE A 78 -15.46 -3.92 0.47
C PHE A 78 -15.82 -4.40 1.88
N ALA A 79 -17.06 -4.14 2.33
CA ALA A 79 -17.55 -4.58 3.63
C ALA A 79 -17.75 -6.11 3.69
N THR A 80 -18.21 -6.72 2.61
CA THR A 80 -18.40 -8.18 2.48
C THR A 80 -17.13 -8.93 2.11
N ARG A 81 -15.98 -8.22 1.92
CA ARG A 81 -14.68 -8.79 1.57
C ARG A 81 -14.63 -9.43 0.17
N GLU A 82 -15.47 -8.97 -0.74
CA GLU A 82 -15.48 -9.40 -2.15
C GLU A 82 -14.38 -8.74 -2.99
N VAL A 83 -13.61 -7.85 -2.38
CA VAL A 83 -12.47 -7.16 -3.01
C VAL A 83 -11.17 -7.65 -2.42
N GLU A 84 -10.38 -8.37 -3.22
CA GLU A 84 -9.04 -8.79 -2.82
C GLU A 84 -8.03 -7.66 -3.07
N LYS A 85 -7.17 -7.44 -2.09
CA LYS A 85 -6.12 -6.41 -2.10
C LYS A 85 -4.77 -7.08 -1.90
N LYS A 86 -3.83 -6.88 -2.82
CA LYS A 86 -2.47 -7.39 -2.67
C LYS A 86 -1.48 -6.24 -2.59
N TYR A 87 -0.60 -6.36 -1.62
CA TYR A 87 0.44 -5.37 -1.34
C TYR A 87 1.82 -6.00 -1.39
N LEU A 88 2.76 -5.31 -1.99
CA LEU A 88 4.17 -5.61 -1.81
C LEU A 88 4.71 -4.82 -0.63
N ALA A 89 5.50 -5.47 0.20
CA ALA A 89 6.21 -4.81 1.29
C ALA A 89 7.64 -5.34 1.44
N ILE A 90 8.58 -4.43 1.69
CA ILE A 90 9.94 -4.81 2.13
C ILE A 90 9.97 -4.70 3.64
N LEU A 91 10.20 -5.83 4.29
CA LEU A 91 10.25 -5.97 5.74
C LEU A 91 11.68 -6.05 6.25
N ARG A 92 11.89 -5.60 7.49
CA ARG A 92 13.12 -5.83 8.22
C ARG A 92 13.18 -7.27 8.72
N GLY A 93 14.33 -7.93 8.54
CA GLY A 93 14.57 -9.31 8.94
C GLY A 93 13.99 -10.31 7.94
N TRP A 94 14.20 -11.58 8.21
CA TRP A 94 13.60 -12.68 7.45
C TRP A 94 12.34 -13.12 8.20
N SER A 95 11.18 -12.78 7.65
CA SER A 95 9.88 -13.21 8.19
C SER A 95 9.70 -14.73 8.01
N PRO A 96 8.71 -15.35 8.66
CA PRO A 96 8.19 -16.66 8.24
C PRO A 96 7.91 -16.71 6.74
N GLU A 97 7.88 -17.90 6.15
CA GLU A 97 7.57 -18.07 4.71
C GLU A 97 6.14 -17.63 4.42
N GLU A 98 5.22 -18.01 5.28
CA GLU A 98 3.83 -17.56 5.26
C GLU A 98 3.28 -17.45 6.68
N LEU A 99 2.32 -16.58 6.89
CA LEU A 99 1.63 -16.45 8.16
C LEU A 99 0.31 -15.69 7.98
N THR A 100 -0.71 -16.15 8.68
CA THR A 100 -1.92 -15.35 8.94
C THR A 100 -1.76 -14.62 10.27
N ILE A 101 -1.72 -13.30 10.22
CA ILE A 101 -1.71 -12.45 11.41
C ILE A 101 -3.17 -12.13 11.74
N ASP A 102 -3.71 -12.81 12.75
CA ASP A 102 -5.01 -12.52 13.35
C ASP A 102 -4.75 -11.78 14.66
N TYR A 103 -4.78 -10.45 14.60
CA TYR A 103 -4.45 -9.58 15.72
C TYR A 103 -5.28 -8.30 15.67
N ASP A 104 -6.17 -8.16 16.63
CA ASP A 104 -7.09 -7.03 16.73
C ASP A 104 -6.35 -5.69 16.86
N LEU A 105 -6.86 -4.67 16.20
CA LEU A 105 -6.26 -3.35 16.18
C LEU A 105 -7.17 -2.31 16.81
N THR A 106 -6.62 -1.54 17.75
CA THR A 106 -7.30 -0.41 18.36
C THR A 106 -7.07 0.85 17.51
N ASN A 107 -8.16 1.55 17.18
CA ASN A 107 -8.12 2.84 16.48
C ASN A 107 -7.81 4.00 17.45
N ASP A 108 -7.73 5.23 16.91
CA ASP A 108 -7.40 6.42 17.70
C ASP A 108 -8.52 6.81 18.70
N ASP A 109 -9.74 6.32 18.52
CA ASP A 109 -10.89 6.51 19.42
C ASP A 109 -10.95 5.44 20.53
N GLY A 110 -9.97 4.53 20.59
CA GLY A 110 -9.89 3.45 21.58
C GLY A 110 -10.76 2.23 21.24
N ILE A 111 -11.35 2.17 20.05
CA ILE A 111 -12.19 1.04 19.63
C ILE A 111 -11.32 -0.06 19.04
N THR A 112 -11.37 -1.24 19.63
CA THR A 112 -10.69 -2.43 19.15
C THR A 112 -11.54 -3.14 18.08
N GLN A 113 -10.93 -3.49 16.96
CA GLN A 113 -11.58 -4.09 15.82
C GLN A 113 -10.77 -5.28 15.31
N ASN A 114 -11.49 -6.34 14.93
CA ASN A 114 -10.86 -7.49 14.28
C ASN A 114 -10.05 -7.07 13.05
N ALA A 115 -8.83 -7.60 12.94
CA ALA A 115 -7.93 -7.33 11.84
C ALA A 115 -7.16 -8.59 11.46
N ILE A 116 -7.27 -9.01 10.19
CA ILE A 116 -6.65 -10.21 9.67
C ILE A 116 -5.84 -9.86 8.43
N THR A 117 -4.61 -10.36 8.39
CA THR A 117 -3.71 -10.23 7.23
C THR A 117 -3.00 -11.55 6.98
N TYR A 118 -3.19 -12.12 5.81
CA TYR A 118 -2.33 -13.18 5.30
C TYR A 118 -1.14 -12.56 4.56
N PHE A 119 0.02 -13.19 4.63
CA PHE A 119 1.16 -12.86 3.77
C PHE A 119 1.99 -14.10 3.45
N HIS A 120 2.70 -14.04 2.34
CA HIS A 120 3.76 -14.99 2.00
C HIS A 120 5.03 -14.24 1.58
N ARG A 121 6.16 -14.82 1.95
CA ARG A 121 7.48 -14.26 1.64
C ARG A 121 7.90 -14.68 0.24
N LEU A 122 8.23 -13.67 -0.58
CA LEU A 122 8.67 -13.87 -1.96
C LEU A 122 10.19 -14.09 -2.04
N GLN A 123 10.96 -13.25 -1.34
CA GLN A 123 12.42 -13.26 -1.41
C GLN A 123 13.03 -12.86 -0.07
N THR A 124 14.27 -13.31 0.17
CA THR A 124 15.10 -12.87 1.30
C THR A 124 16.41 -12.28 0.79
N THR A 125 16.95 -11.32 1.55
CA THR A 125 18.23 -10.69 1.23
C THR A 125 18.99 -10.33 2.50
N GLU A 126 20.29 -10.23 2.38
CA GLU A 126 21.20 -9.76 3.42
C GLU A 126 22.26 -8.85 2.77
N ILE A 127 22.47 -7.67 3.35
CA ILE A 127 23.41 -6.68 2.83
C ILE A 127 24.43 -6.27 3.89
N GLU A 128 25.61 -5.82 3.47
CA GLU A 128 26.65 -5.26 4.32
C GLU A 128 26.21 -3.87 4.84
N LEU A 129 25.38 -3.88 5.89
CA LEU A 129 24.91 -2.70 6.59
C LEU A 129 24.91 -2.99 8.08
N GLU A 130 25.88 -2.42 8.79
CA GLU A 130 26.02 -2.64 10.22
C GLU A 130 24.81 -2.12 11.00
N PHE A 131 24.26 -2.98 11.85
CA PHE A 131 23.14 -2.61 12.73
C PHE A 131 23.12 -3.46 14.01
N ASN A 132 23.08 -2.82 15.19
CA ASN A 132 23.02 -3.48 16.49
C ASN A 132 24.16 -4.52 16.69
N ASN A 133 25.41 -4.14 16.43
CA ASN A 133 26.62 -4.96 16.56
C ASN A 133 26.66 -6.19 15.63
N LYS A 134 25.86 -6.19 14.56
CA LYS A 134 25.95 -7.14 13.46
C LYS A 134 26.49 -6.42 12.23
N SER A 135 27.42 -7.03 11.52
CA SER A 135 28.02 -6.46 10.29
C SER A 135 27.04 -6.38 9.12
N THR A 136 25.97 -7.16 9.18
CA THR A 136 24.98 -7.25 8.11
C THR A 136 23.57 -6.93 8.61
N SER A 137 22.69 -6.58 7.68
CA SER A 137 21.27 -6.38 7.91
C SER A 137 20.43 -7.21 6.95
N ARG A 138 19.36 -7.83 7.48
CA ARG A 138 18.49 -8.75 6.76
C ARG A 138 17.15 -8.09 6.42
N TYR A 139 16.65 -8.42 5.23
CA TYR A 139 15.35 -7.95 4.74
C TYR A 139 14.65 -9.07 3.98
N CYS A 140 13.34 -8.90 3.76
CA CYS A 140 12.59 -9.77 2.86
C CYS A 140 11.53 -8.97 2.11
N LEU A 141 11.23 -9.43 0.90
CA LEU A 141 10.06 -9.00 0.13
C LEU A 141 8.93 -9.96 0.45
N VAL A 142 7.75 -9.41 0.72
CA VAL A 142 6.53 -10.18 0.95
C VAL A 142 5.38 -9.65 0.09
N GLU A 143 4.45 -10.54 -0.28
CA GLU A 143 3.12 -10.16 -0.73
C GLU A 143 2.15 -10.31 0.44
N ALA A 144 1.41 -9.25 0.76
CA ALA A 144 0.47 -9.20 1.87
C ALA A 144 -0.96 -9.00 1.37
N ILE A 145 -1.88 -9.81 1.88
CA ILE A 145 -3.29 -9.86 1.50
C ILE A 145 -4.13 -9.57 2.75
N PRO A 146 -4.47 -8.30 3.03
CA PRO A 146 -5.31 -7.94 4.16
C PRO A 146 -6.78 -8.25 3.86
N GLU A 147 -7.40 -9.13 4.63
CA GLU A 147 -8.85 -9.39 4.56
C GLU A 147 -9.65 -8.18 5.06
N THR A 148 -9.17 -7.53 6.09
CA THR A 148 -9.77 -6.32 6.68
C THR A 148 -9.04 -5.06 6.22
N GLY A 149 -9.54 -3.86 6.54
CA GLY A 149 -8.96 -2.59 6.11
C GLY A 149 -8.83 -1.57 7.25
N ARG A 150 -8.22 -1.93 8.39
CA ARG A 150 -8.08 -1.03 9.54
C ARG A 150 -6.96 -0.01 9.31
N MET A 151 -7.04 1.11 10.01
CA MET A 151 -6.03 2.17 9.89
C MET A 151 -4.63 1.66 10.22
N HIS A 152 -3.69 1.83 9.28
CA HIS A 152 -2.31 1.35 9.35
C HIS A 152 -2.18 -0.17 9.56
N GLN A 153 -3.16 -0.99 9.16
CA GLN A 153 -3.21 -2.41 9.50
C GLN A 153 -1.92 -3.15 9.17
N LEU A 154 -1.48 -3.16 7.91
CA LEU A 154 -0.25 -3.86 7.51
C LEU A 154 0.97 -3.39 8.32
N ARG A 155 1.07 -2.10 8.59
CA ARG A 155 2.18 -1.51 9.34
C ARG A 155 2.17 -1.95 10.81
N LYS A 156 0.98 -2.02 11.45
CA LYS A 156 0.80 -2.49 12.83
C LYS A 156 1.03 -4.00 12.91
N HIS A 157 0.49 -4.79 11.98
CA HIS A 157 0.64 -6.24 11.93
C HIS A 157 2.10 -6.66 11.76
N PHE A 158 2.82 -6.11 10.78
CA PHE A 158 4.23 -6.44 10.59
C PHE A 158 5.12 -5.95 11.74
N LYS A 159 4.75 -4.86 12.41
CA LYS A 159 5.42 -4.47 13.67
C LYS A 159 5.14 -5.46 14.79
N HIS A 160 3.91 -5.96 14.91
CA HIS A 160 3.49 -6.93 15.94
C HIS A 160 4.32 -8.21 15.86
N ILE A 161 4.57 -8.72 14.67
CA ILE A 161 5.42 -9.91 14.45
C ILE A 161 6.94 -9.60 14.38
N PHE A 162 7.38 -8.39 14.80
CA PHE A 162 8.77 -7.94 14.84
C PHE A 162 9.47 -7.80 13.47
N HIS A 163 8.72 -7.81 12.38
CA HIS A 163 9.19 -7.57 11.02
C HIS A 163 8.62 -6.28 10.43
N PRO A 164 8.92 -5.09 11.01
CA PRO A 164 8.31 -3.85 10.58
C PRO A 164 8.69 -3.49 9.13
N ILE A 165 7.76 -2.85 8.42
CA ILE A 165 7.96 -2.34 7.07
C ILE A 165 9.05 -1.28 7.07
N LEU A 166 10.01 -1.38 6.16
CA LEU A 166 11.08 -0.42 5.96
C LEU A 166 10.52 0.96 5.58
N GLY A 167 11.00 2.01 6.24
CA GLY A 167 10.52 3.39 6.05
C GLY A 167 9.21 3.73 6.77
N SER A 168 8.56 2.77 7.45
CA SER A 168 7.34 3.03 8.22
C SER A 168 7.62 3.89 9.45
N ARG A 169 6.82 4.93 9.67
CA ARG A 169 6.77 5.75 10.88
C ARG A 169 5.30 6.11 11.15
N PRO A 170 4.79 5.94 12.38
CA PRO A 170 5.44 5.53 13.62
C PRO A 170 5.61 4.00 13.81
N HIS A 171 4.98 3.12 13.00
CA HIS A 171 4.94 1.68 13.21
C HIS A 171 6.17 0.94 12.62
N GLY A 172 7.36 1.53 12.66
CA GLY A 172 8.59 0.98 12.11
C GLY A 172 9.74 0.93 13.11
N CYS A 173 10.93 0.58 12.63
CA CYS A 173 12.17 0.67 13.39
C CYS A 173 12.85 2.02 13.10
N ASN A 174 12.67 3.00 13.99
CA ASN A 174 13.20 4.36 13.77
C ASN A 174 14.74 4.39 13.63
N LYS A 175 15.47 3.55 14.40
CA LYS A 175 16.94 3.46 14.29
C LYS A 175 17.36 2.98 12.90
N GLN A 176 16.72 1.94 12.38
CA GLN A 176 17.03 1.43 11.07
C GLN A 176 16.55 2.36 9.94
N ASN A 177 15.40 3.00 10.09
CA ASN A 177 14.94 4.02 9.12
C ASN A 177 15.90 5.22 9.07
N LYS A 178 16.52 5.60 10.19
CA LYS A 178 17.56 6.63 10.22
C LYS A 178 18.81 6.15 9.49
N LEU A 179 19.27 4.94 9.76
CA LEU A 179 20.43 4.35 9.09
C LEU A 179 20.23 4.28 7.56
N TRP A 180 19.05 3.89 7.12
CA TRP A 180 18.70 3.87 5.70
C TRP A 180 18.63 5.26 5.06
N LEU A 181 18.17 6.25 5.81
CA LEU A 181 18.18 7.64 5.35
C LEU A 181 19.62 8.15 5.17
N GLU A 182 20.51 7.85 6.11
CA GLU A 182 21.91 8.32 6.12
C GLU A 182 22.78 7.63 5.06
N ASN A 183 22.60 6.31 4.83
CA ASN A 183 23.42 5.54 3.90
C ASN A 183 22.85 5.45 2.47
N PHE A 184 21.52 5.51 2.34
CA PHE A 184 20.84 5.26 1.06
C PHE A 184 19.77 6.30 0.73
N GLU A 185 19.70 7.40 1.48
CA GLU A 185 18.73 8.48 1.25
C GLU A 185 17.27 8.01 1.17
N LEU A 186 16.87 7.03 2.01
CA LEU A 186 15.51 6.48 1.98
C LEU A 186 14.44 7.56 2.11
N LYS A 187 13.65 7.78 1.07
CA LYS A 187 12.62 8.85 1.00
C LYS A 187 11.22 8.37 1.30
N GLY A 188 10.97 7.07 1.18
CA GLY A 188 9.63 6.49 1.20
C GLY A 188 9.41 5.42 2.27
N MET A 189 8.23 4.84 2.24
CA MET A 189 7.88 3.62 2.95
C MET A 189 7.73 2.49 1.92
N MET A 190 8.36 1.37 2.17
CA MET A 190 8.36 0.23 1.25
C MET A 190 7.07 -0.58 1.42
N LEU A 191 5.96 0.05 1.05
CA LEU A 191 4.62 -0.54 1.00
C LEU A 191 3.88 -0.02 -0.23
N HIS A 192 3.47 -0.94 -1.09
CA HIS A 192 2.84 -0.66 -2.37
C HIS A 192 1.61 -1.54 -2.59
N ALA A 193 0.45 -0.95 -2.86
CA ALA A 193 -0.79 -1.64 -3.24
C ALA A 193 -0.69 -2.03 -4.72
N HIS A 194 -0.10 -3.20 -5.01
CA HIS A 194 0.25 -3.54 -6.39
C HIS A 194 -0.92 -4.12 -7.18
N GLN A 195 -1.91 -4.73 -6.51
CA GLN A 195 -3.03 -5.33 -7.22
C GLN A 195 -4.35 -5.19 -6.44
N LEU A 196 -5.44 -4.95 -7.19
CA LEU A 196 -6.82 -4.93 -6.69
C LEU A 196 -7.66 -5.82 -7.60
N ILE A 197 -8.36 -6.81 -7.04
CA ILE A 197 -9.18 -7.79 -7.75
C ILE A 197 -10.60 -7.71 -7.25
N PHE A 198 -11.56 -7.51 -8.14
CA PHE A 198 -12.98 -7.43 -7.82
C PHE A 198 -13.84 -7.63 -9.07
N ASN A 199 -15.13 -7.86 -8.90
CA ASN A 199 -16.05 -7.82 -10.03
C ASN A 199 -16.48 -6.38 -10.32
N HIS A 200 -16.58 -6.00 -11.58
CA HIS A 200 -17.03 -4.68 -11.99
C HIS A 200 -18.43 -4.37 -11.44
N PRO A 201 -18.70 -3.16 -10.85
CA PRO A 201 -19.93 -2.88 -10.12
C PRO A 201 -21.21 -2.99 -10.94
N ILE A 202 -21.15 -2.82 -12.25
CA ILE A 202 -22.30 -2.84 -13.16
C ILE A 202 -22.34 -4.11 -14.00
N THR A 203 -21.26 -4.45 -14.70
CA THR A 203 -21.22 -5.63 -15.61
C THR A 203 -21.03 -6.95 -14.85
N ASN A 204 -20.55 -6.88 -13.62
CA ASN A 204 -20.17 -8.01 -12.78
C ASN A 204 -19.06 -8.91 -13.36
N GLU A 205 -18.35 -8.44 -14.38
CA GLU A 205 -17.19 -9.12 -14.93
C GLU A 205 -15.98 -8.99 -14.01
N PRO A 206 -15.12 -10.01 -13.92
CA PRO A 206 -13.88 -9.92 -13.13
C PRO A 206 -12.96 -8.81 -13.65
N LEU A 207 -12.43 -8.00 -12.76
CA LEU A 207 -11.49 -6.94 -13.08
C LEU A 207 -10.25 -7.04 -12.18
N ILE A 208 -9.08 -7.04 -12.80
CA ILE A 208 -7.79 -7.09 -12.13
C ILE A 208 -7.04 -5.80 -12.47
N LEU A 209 -6.82 -4.96 -11.48
CA LEU A 209 -6.07 -3.72 -11.63
C LEU A 209 -4.67 -3.89 -11.03
N ASN A 210 -3.65 -3.65 -11.84
CA ASN A 210 -2.25 -3.71 -11.42
C ASN A 210 -1.63 -2.31 -11.47
N ALA A 211 -0.85 -1.98 -10.45
CA ALA A 211 -0.02 -0.79 -10.43
C ALA A 211 1.45 -1.20 -10.41
N LYS A 212 2.24 -0.67 -11.33
CA LYS A 212 3.70 -0.82 -11.27
C LYS A 212 4.25 -0.14 -10.02
N ILE A 213 5.30 -0.71 -9.46
CA ILE A 213 6.02 -0.13 -8.32
C ILE A 213 6.59 1.25 -8.68
N ASN A 214 6.72 2.12 -7.69
CA ASN A 214 7.31 3.44 -7.90
C ASN A 214 8.85 3.36 -7.92
N GLU A 215 9.49 4.41 -8.46
CA GLU A 215 10.95 4.49 -8.60
C GLU A 215 11.71 4.28 -7.29
N GLU A 216 11.19 4.79 -6.16
CA GLU A 216 11.85 4.61 -4.86
C GLU A 216 11.79 3.14 -4.39
N PHE A 217 10.68 2.44 -4.64
CA PHE A 217 10.56 1.03 -4.32
C PHE A 217 11.50 0.19 -5.19
N SER A 218 11.57 0.46 -6.49
CA SER A 218 12.49 -0.18 -7.43
C SER A 218 13.95 0.08 -7.05
N ARG A 219 14.32 1.32 -6.73
CA ARG A 219 15.67 1.70 -6.28
C ARG A 219 16.09 0.97 -5.01
N VAL A 220 15.22 0.90 -4.00
CA VAL A 220 15.48 0.16 -2.76
C VAL A 220 15.59 -1.33 -3.04
N GLY A 221 14.75 -1.89 -3.93
CA GLY A 221 14.85 -3.26 -4.39
C GLY A 221 16.20 -3.58 -5.02
N THR A 222 16.71 -2.69 -5.87
CA THR A 222 18.05 -2.82 -6.48
C THR A 222 19.15 -2.84 -5.43
N ILE A 223 19.13 -1.94 -4.43
CA ILE A 223 20.10 -1.93 -3.32
C ILE A 223 20.07 -3.26 -2.54
N LEU A 224 18.90 -3.84 -2.40
CA LEU A 224 18.68 -5.10 -1.70
C LEU A 224 18.88 -6.34 -2.58
N ASN A 225 19.22 -6.20 -3.86
CA ASN A 225 19.32 -7.28 -4.85
C ASN A 225 18.05 -8.14 -4.93
N LEU A 226 16.86 -7.49 -4.84
CA LEU A 226 15.57 -8.14 -5.02
C LEU A 226 15.17 -8.12 -6.50
N ASP A 227 14.67 -9.24 -7.01
CA ASP A 227 14.06 -9.29 -8.34
C ASP A 227 12.63 -8.75 -8.27
N LEU A 228 12.44 -7.59 -8.90
CA LEU A 228 11.16 -6.87 -8.95
C LEU A 228 10.60 -6.75 -10.38
N ASN A 229 11.20 -7.40 -11.38
CA ASN A 229 10.86 -7.25 -12.79
C ASN A 229 9.36 -7.46 -13.08
N THR A 230 8.74 -8.45 -12.42
CA THR A 230 7.30 -8.75 -12.55
C THR A 230 6.40 -7.57 -12.12
N TYR A 231 6.89 -6.69 -11.26
CA TYR A 231 6.13 -5.59 -10.66
C TYR A 231 6.45 -4.21 -11.26
N GLU A 232 7.37 -4.15 -12.23
CA GLU A 232 7.79 -2.90 -12.89
C GLU A 232 6.92 -2.55 -14.11
N SER A 233 6.07 -3.46 -14.56
CA SER A 233 5.13 -3.25 -15.66
C SER A 233 3.67 -3.33 -15.21
N ASN A 234 2.81 -2.49 -15.80
CA ASN A 234 1.36 -2.62 -15.65
C ASN A 234 0.88 -3.71 -16.61
N ILE A 235 0.76 -4.95 -16.15
CA ILE A 235 0.09 -5.98 -16.94
C ILE A 235 -1.37 -5.99 -16.49
N ASN A 236 -2.20 -5.19 -17.16
CA ASN A 236 -3.66 -5.26 -17.02
C ASN A 236 -4.15 -6.31 -18.03
N LEU A 237 -4.65 -7.43 -17.53
CA LEU A 237 -5.33 -8.47 -18.30
C LEU A 237 -6.83 -8.25 -18.21
#